data_956ffa6e2144d78ea2d78cfa3f78d60c
#
_entry.id   956ffa6e2144d78ea2d78cfa3f78d60c
#
_cell.length_a   1.000
_cell.length_b   1.000
_cell.length_c   1.000
_cell.angle_alpha   90.00
_cell.angle_beta   90.00
_cell.angle_gamma   90.00
#
_symmetry.space_group_name_H-M   'P 1'
#
loop_
_entity.id
_entity.type
_entity.pdbx_description
1 polymer ?
#
loop_
_entity_poly.entity_id
_entity_poly.type
_entity_poly.pdbx_seq_one_letter_code
_entity_poly.pdbx_strand_id
1 'polypeptide(L)'
;PSRSRWCMTERGETALLQLPHGLDIGPSALRASDSGLEIDIQERATPFGQRVTGQVSVSFERPSEECFELDGVGEHWWWPIAPIAGVKVALERPGLRWSGAAYVDSNCGSCPIEMGFASWNWCRGHDAKGDCQIHYDAQLSGGGEKRLSLSVDRSGAMARMPSPDLQQLPRGPIWRVARPARLPHPAGRVKTLEDTPFYTRSEIEVGG
;
A
#
# COMPACT_ATOMS: atom_id res chain seq x y z
N PRO A 1 -21.24 -11.36 -11.99
CA PRO A 1 -20.32 -11.27 -10.87
C PRO A 1 -18.90 -11.29 -11.42
N SER A 2 -18.17 -10.17 -11.30
CA SER A 2 -16.76 -10.13 -11.67
C SER A 2 -16.02 -11.10 -10.74
N ARG A 3 -15.50 -12.18 -11.31
CA ARG A 3 -14.66 -13.08 -10.54
C ARG A 3 -13.36 -12.33 -10.20
N SER A 4 -13.11 -12.14 -8.93
CA SER A 4 -11.81 -11.64 -8.45
C SER A 4 -10.70 -12.52 -9.04
N ARG A 5 -9.63 -11.92 -9.52
CA ARG A 5 -8.42 -12.60 -9.95
C ARG A 5 -7.27 -12.17 -9.08
N TRP A 6 -6.49 -13.12 -8.67
CA TRP A 6 -5.31 -12.90 -7.86
C TRP A 6 -4.08 -13.39 -8.62
N CYS A 7 -3.08 -12.53 -8.72
CA CYS A 7 -1.82 -12.83 -9.38
C CYS A 7 -0.70 -12.66 -8.36
N MET A 8 0.08 -13.69 -8.19
CA MET A 8 1.35 -13.67 -7.48
C MET A 8 2.32 -14.53 -8.28
N THR A 9 3.38 -13.91 -8.76
CA THR A 9 4.39 -14.60 -9.57
C THR A 9 5.74 -14.29 -8.96
N GLU A 10 6.40 -15.32 -8.45
CA GLU A 10 7.78 -15.25 -8.03
C GLU A 10 8.69 -15.32 -9.26
N ARG A 11 9.67 -14.43 -9.35
CA ARG A 11 10.62 -14.39 -10.44
C ARG A 11 12.03 -14.20 -9.90
N GLY A 12 12.98 -14.91 -10.50
CA GLY A 12 14.39 -14.75 -10.17
C GLY A 12 14.95 -13.40 -10.65
N GLU A 13 16.09 -13.04 -10.14
CA GLU A 13 16.80 -11.78 -10.43
C GLU A 13 16.99 -11.52 -11.93
N THR A 14 17.21 -12.57 -12.72
CA THR A 14 17.40 -12.49 -14.19
C THR A 14 16.15 -12.01 -14.94
N ALA A 15 14.98 -12.05 -14.32
CA ALA A 15 13.73 -11.55 -14.88
C ALA A 15 13.43 -10.09 -14.46
N LEU A 16 14.35 -9.47 -13.74
CA LEU A 16 14.26 -8.10 -13.26
C LEU A 16 15.27 -7.24 -14.02
N LEU A 17 14.79 -6.18 -14.68
CA LEU A 17 15.61 -5.15 -15.28
C LEU A 17 15.25 -3.79 -14.68
N GLN A 18 16.19 -3.24 -13.95
CA GLN A 18 16.06 -1.90 -13.40
C GLN A 18 16.53 -0.86 -14.41
N LEU A 19 15.72 0.16 -14.66
CA LEU A 19 15.98 1.27 -15.55
C LEU A 19 16.02 2.58 -14.73
N PRO A 20 16.60 3.67 -15.26
CA PRO A 20 16.67 4.95 -14.54
C PRO A 20 15.30 5.46 -14.03
N HIS A 21 14.25 5.22 -14.79
CA HIS A 21 12.87 5.64 -14.46
C HIS A 21 11.88 4.49 -14.63
N GLY A 22 12.29 3.27 -14.29
CA GLY A 22 11.36 2.14 -14.44
C GLY A 22 11.93 0.80 -14.03
N LEU A 23 11.07 -0.18 -14.17
CA LEU A 23 11.34 -1.55 -13.79
C LEU A 23 10.62 -2.48 -14.75
N ASP A 24 11.34 -3.42 -15.33
CA ASP A 24 10.73 -4.54 -16.06
C ASP A 24 10.78 -5.78 -15.16
N ILE A 25 9.65 -6.43 -14.96
CA ILE A 25 9.51 -7.64 -14.17
C ILE A 25 8.90 -8.72 -15.03
N GLY A 26 9.74 -9.54 -15.65
CA GLY A 26 9.30 -10.49 -16.66
C GLY A 26 8.61 -9.77 -17.82
N PRO A 27 7.34 -10.11 -18.16
CA PRO A 27 6.62 -9.45 -19.24
C PRO A 27 5.90 -8.15 -18.83
N SER A 28 5.86 -7.82 -17.54
CA SER A 28 5.24 -6.61 -17.01
C SER A 28 6.25 -5.50 -16.83
N ALA A 29 5.82 -4.25 -16.94
CA ALA A 29 6.68 -3.10 -16.85
C ALA A 29 6.06 -1.98 -16.00
N LEU A 30 6.91 -1.23 -15.30
CA LEU A 30 6.57 0.00 -14.63
C LEU A 30 7.47 1.12 -15.14
N ARG A 31 6.89 2.26 -15.45
CA ARG A 31 7.59 3.48 -15.85
C ARG A 31 7.16 4.63 -14.98
N ALA A 32 8.13 5.33 -14.41
CA ALA A 32 7.92 6.49 -13.56
C ALA A 32 8.27 7.77 -14.30
N SER A 33 7.55 8.82 -13.98
CA SER A 33 7.81 10.21 -14.37
C SER A 33 7.64 11.13 -13.16
N ASP A 34 7.95 12.41 -13.31
CA ASP A 34 7.76 13.41 -12.24
C ASP A 34 6.28 13.62 -11.85
N SER A 35 5.34 13.13 -12.66
CA SER A 35 3.90 13.34 -12.46
C SER A 35 3.07 12.06 -12.51
N GLY A 36 3.68 10.89 -12.54
CA GLY A 36 2.89 9.67 -12.60
C GLY A 36 3.67 8.37 -12.78
N LEU A 37 2.90 7.29 -12.80
CA LEU A 37 3.37 5.93 -13.08
C LEU A 37 2.53 5.32 -14.20
N GLU A 38 3.17 4.66 -15.14
CA GLU A 38 2.53 3.81 -16.13
C GLU A 38 2.93 2.35 -15.87
N ILE A 39 1.96 1.48 -15.73
CA ILE A 39 2.17 0.07 -15.43
C ILE A 39 1.52 -0.77 -16.53
N ASP A 40 2.34 -1.49 -17.29
CA ASP A 40 1.91 -2.50 -18.23
C ASP A 40 1.85 -3.85 -17.54
N ILE A 41 0.66 -4.44 -17.47
CA ILE A 41 0.42 -5.70 -16.80
C ILE A 41 0.28 -6.82 -17.83
N GLN A 42 1.13 -7.85 -17.72
CA GLN A 42 1.05 -9.07 -18.52
C GLN A 42 1.26 -10.28 -17.62
N GLU A 43 0.25 -10.60 -16.81
CA GLU A 43 0.32 -11.61 -15.77
C GLU A 43 -0.68 -12.75 -15.97
N ARG A 44 -0.52 -13.79 -15.15
CA ARG A 44 -1.45 -14.93 -15.07
C ARG A 44 -1.96 -15.07 -13.65
N ALA A 45 -3.26 -15.20 -13.51
CA ALA A 45 -3.90 -15.42 -12.22
C ALA A 45 -3.67 -16.85 -11.72
N THR A 46 -3.44 -16.96 -10.44
CA THR A 46 -3.33 -18.24 -9.73
C THR A 46 -4.71 -18.67 -9.23
N PRO A 47 -5.08 -19.96 -9.20
CA PRO A 47 -4.31 -21.12 -9.67
C PRO A 47 -4.55 -21.50 -11.14
N PHE A 48 -5.51 -20.88 -11.83
CA PHE A 48 -6.02 -21.37 -13.13
C PHE A 48 -5.36 -20.73 -14.36
N GLY A 49 -4.34 -19.89 -14.19
CA GLY A 49 -3.56 -19.34 -15.28
C GLY A 49 -4.28 -18.38 -16.22
N GLN A 50 -5.46 -17.85 -15.83
CA GLN A 50 -6.16 -16.86 -16.65
C GLN A 50 -5.30 -15.59 -16.82
N ARG A 51 -5.30 -15.04 -18.02
CA ARG A 51 -4.52 -13.82 -18.29
C ARG A 51 -5.11 -12.63 -17.56
N VAL A 52 -4.21 -11.81 -17.02
CA VAL A 52 -4.48 -10.46 -16.56
C VAL A 52 -3.56 -9.53 -17.35
N THR A 53 -4.14 -8.77 -18.27
CA THR A 53 -3.38 -7.90 -19.19
C THR A 53 -4.05 -6.54 -19.30
N GLY A 54 -3.27 -5.50 -19.46
CA GLY A 54 -3.72 -4.13 -19.65
C GLY A 54 -2.81 -3.12 -18.98
N GLN A 55 -3.34 -1.93 -18.78
CA GLN A 55 -2.58 -0.79 -18.28
C GLN A 55 -3.22 -0.19 -17.03
N VAL A 56 -2.36 0.33 -16.16
CA VAL A 56 -2.73 1.18 -15.03
C VAL A 56 -1.90 2.45 -15.13
N SER A 57 -2.58 3.59 -15.24
CA SER A 57 -1.95 4.91 -15.23
C SER A 57 -2.27 5.58 -13.89
N VAL A 58 -1.25 5.98 -13.17
CA VAL A 58 -1.37 6.76 -11.93
C VAL A 58 -0.87 8.16 -12.19
N SER A 59 -1.63 9.17 -11.76
CA SER A 59 -1.28 10.58 -11.91
C SER A 59 -1.24 11.28 -10.56
N PHE A 60 -0.22 12.09 -10.33
CA PHE A 60 -0.04 12.96 -9.17
C PHE A 60 0.66 14.25 -9.59
N GLU A 61 0.63 15.28 -8.78
CA GLU A 61 1.24 16.56 -9.12
C GLU A 61 2.77 16.47 -9.12
N ARG A 62 3.34 15.89 -8.07
CA ARG A 62 4.77 15.60 -7.92
C ARG A 62 4.99 14.51 -6.87
N PRO A 63 6.09 13.77 -6.93
CA PRO A 63 6.45 12.87 -5.85
C PRO A 63 6.80 13.65 -4.57
N SER A 64 6.53 13.05 -3.43
CA SER A 64 6.99 13.57 -2.14
C SER A 64 8.51 13.48 -2.03
N GLU A 65 9.11 14.46 -1.37
CA GLU A 65 10.53 14.44 -0.99
C GLU A 65 10.75 13.79 0.39
N GLU A 66 9.67 13.50 1.13
CA GLU A 66 9.73 12.96 2.48
C GLU A 66 9.94 11.46 2.48
N CYS A 67 10.96 10.99 3.20
CA CYS A 67 11.24 9.59 3.42
C CYS A 67 11.44 9.33 4.92
N PHE A 68 10.89 8.25 5.43
CA PHE A 68 10.85 7.98 6.87
C PHE A 68 11.57 6.68 7.19
N GLU A 69 12.52 6.77 8.10
CA GLU A 69 13.16 5.62 8.71
C GLU A 69 12.16 4.89 9.63
N LEU A 70 12.10 3.57 9.54
CA LEU A 70 11.12 2.75 10.25
C LEU A 70 11.68 1.96 11.44
N ASP A 71 12.99 1.71 11.51
CA ASP A 71 13.59 0.77 12.46
C ASP A 71 14.56 1.40 13.48
N GLY A 72 14.95 2.65 13.29
CA GLY A 72 15.86 3.37 14.18
C GLY A 72 17.35 3.06 13.97
N VAL A 73 17.68 2.19 12.99
CA VAL A 73 19.05 1.81 12.63
C VAL A 73 19.38 2.07 11.16
N GLY A 74 18.41 2.58 10.40
CA GLY A 74 18.59 3.01 9.02
C GLY A 74 18.53 1.89 7.99
N GLU A 75 18.08 0.71 8.37
CA GLU A 75 18.01 -0.46 7.48
C GLU A 75 16.69 -0.57 6.73
N HIS A 76 15.61 0.09 7.23
CA HIS A 76 14.29 0.08 6.59
C HIS A 76 13.71 1.47 6.50
N TRP A 77 13.26 1.81 5.29
CA TRP A 77 12.72 3.12 4.94
C TRP A 77 11.37 2.99 4.25
N TRP A 78 10.50 3.94 4.51
CA TRP A 78 9.21 4.10 3.85
C TRP A 78 9.12 5.46 3.18
N TRP A 79 8.77 5.45 1.92
CA TRP A 79 8.58 6.64 1.11
C TRP A 79 7.13 6.74 0.63
N PRO A 80 6.30 7.59 1.22
CA PRO A 80 4.97 7.91 0.71
C PRO A 80 5.10 8.79 -0.54
N ILE A 81 5.27 8.19 -1.71
CA ILE A 81 5.58 8.87 -2.97
C ILE A 81 4.46 9.83 -3.36
N ALA A 82 3.21 9.36 -3.39
CA ALA A 82 2.05 10.16 -3.72
C ALA A 82 0.82 9.69 -2.91
N PRO A 83 0.66 10.19 -1.69
CA PRO A 83 -0.50 9.85 -0.85
C PRO A 83 -1.84 10.29 -1.44
N ILE A 84 -1.82 11.32 -2.28
CA ILE A 84 -2.97 11.82 -3.03
C ILE A 84 -2.65 11.71 -4.52
N ALA A 85 -3.32 10.78 -5.18
CA ALA A 85 -3.13 10.49 -6.58
C ALA A 85 -4.44 10.08 -7.24
N GLY A 86 -4.48 10.13 -8.55
CA GLY A 86 -5.56 9.57 -9.36
C GLY A 86 -5.10 8.29 -10.06
N VAL A 87 -6.02 7.40 -10.34
CA VAL A 87 -5.73 6.19 -11.11
C VAL A 87 -6.74 5.98 -12.22
N LYS A 88 -6.24 5.51 -13.37
CA LYS A 88 -7.04 4.94 -14.46
C LYS A 88 -6.60 3.51 -14.69
N VAL A 89 -7.54 2.60 -14.70
CA VAL A 89 -7.32 1.17 -14.94
C VAL A 89 -8.02 0.78 -16.23
N ALA A 90 -7.28 0.16 -17.14
CA ALA A 90 -7.76 -0.33 -18.42
C ALA A 90 -7.24 -1.75 -18.66
N LEU A 91 -7.86 -2.75 -18.03
CA LEU A 91 -7.54 -4.14 -18.27
C LEU A 91 -8.28 -4.66 -19.49
N GLU A 92 -7.55 -5.18 -20.47
CA GLU A 92 -8.10 -5.89 -21.62
C GLU A 92 -8.66 -7.24 -21.17
N ARG A 93 -7.96 -7.87 -20.24
CA ARG A 93 -8.38 -9.12 -19.60
C ARG A 93 -8.26 -8.98 -18.08
N PRO A 94 -9.37 -9.08 -17.35
CA PRO A 94 -10.72 -9.60 -17.70
C PRO A 94 -11.70 -8.64 -18.42
N GLY A 95 -11.27 -7.51 -18.96
CA GLY A 95 -12.17 -6.53 -19.55
C GLY A 95 -12.77 -5.61 -18.48
N LEU A 96 -11.92 -4.84 -17.81
CA LEU A 96 -12.30 -3.96 -16.72
C LEU A 96 -11.75 -2.55 -16.97
N ARG A 97 -12.60 -1.53 -16.84
CA ARG A 97 -12.20 -0.13 -16.92
C ARG A 97 -12.83 0.65 -15.78
N TRP A 98 -12.02 1.43 -15.09
CA TRP A 98 -12.48 2.35 -14.04
C TRP A 98 -11.42 3.42 -13.77
N SER A 99 -11.80 4.44 -13.02
CA SER A 99 -10.89 5.47 -12.49
C SER A 99 -11.31 5.83 -11.07
N GLY A 100 -10.37 6.35 -10.30
CA GLY A 100 -10.63 6.73 -8.91
C GLY A 100 -9.41 7.34 -8.23
N ALA A 101 -9.49 7.47 -6.92
CA ALA A 101 -8.36 7.88 -6.09
C ALA A 101 -7.33 6.75 -5.96
N ALA A 102 -6.08 7.13 -5.86
CA ALA A 102 -4.95 6.24 -5.66
C ALA A 102 -4.06 6.72 -4.52
N TYR A 103 -3.18 5.84 -4.13
CA TYR A 103 -2.10 6.06 -3.19
C TYR A 103 -0.87 5.30 -3.68
N VAL A 104 0.29 5.94 -3.62
CA VAL A 104 1.55 5.35 -4.05
C VAL A 104 2.58 5.49 -2.94
N ASP A 105 3.18 4.39 -2.55
CA ASP A 105 4.34 4.38 -1.66
C ASP A 105 5.36 3.32 -2.09
N SER A 106 6.51 3.37 -1.44
CA SER A 106 7.57 2.38 -1.56
C SER A 106 8.18 2.11 -0.20
N ASN A 107 8.52 0.86 0.03
CA ASN A 107 9.38 0.46 1.13
C ASN A 107 10.70 -0.07 0.56
N CYS A 108 11.80 0.27 1.19
CA CYS A 108 13.11 -0.30 0.86
C CYS A 108 13.85 -0.64 2.14
N GLY A 109 14.76 -1.61 2.03
CA GLY A 109 15.58 -2.05 3.16
C GLY A 109 16.85 -2.74 2.67
N SER A 110 17.86 -2.75 3.52
CA SER A 110 19.14 -3.44 3.29
C SER A 110 19.14 -4.90 3.77
N CYS A 111 18.11 -5.29 4.54
CA CYS A 111 17.94 -6.66 5.04
C CYS A 111 16.46 -7.11 4.91
N PRO A 112 16.19 -8.42 5.06
CA PRO A 112 14.82 -8.95 5.08
C PRO A 112 13.97 -8.31 6.17
N ILE A 113 12.70 -8.04 5.87
CA ILE A 113 11.78 -7.29 6.74
C ILE A 113 11.57 -7.96 8.12
N GLU A 114 11.61 -9.29 8.17
CA GLU A 114 11.48 -10.07 9.41
C GLU A 114 12.67 -9.92 10.37
N MET A 115 13.79 -9.41 9.89
CA MET A 115 14.93 -9.08 10.76
C MET A 115 14.69 -7.79 11.53
N GLY A 116 14.06 -6.81 10.91
CA GLY A 116 13.76 -5.51 11.52
C GLY A 116 12.47 -5.49 12.33
N PHE A 117 11.45 -6.26 11.92
CA PHE A 117 10.10 -6.11 12.47
C PHE A 117 9.48 -7.43 12.94
N ALA A 118 8.97 -7.45 14.19
CA ALA A 118 8.12 -8.51 14.69
C ALA A 118 6.68 -8.40 14.12
N SER A 119 6.18 -7.19 13.94
CA SER A 119 4.89 -6.91 13.29
C SER A 119 4.79 -5.44 12.92
N TRP A 120 3.91 -5.12 11.96
CA TRP A 120 3.53 -3.75 11.68
C TRP A 120 2.05 -3.63 11.35
N ASN A 121 1.52 -2.43 11.55
CA ASN A 121 0.19 -2.05 11.13
C ASN A 121 0.29 -0.74 10.37
N TRP A 122 -0.41 -0.68 9.26
CA TRP A 122 -0.50 0.51 8.45
C TRP A 122 -1.96 0.79 8.14
N CYS A 123 -2.39 2.02 8.31
CA CYS A 123 -3.72 2.43 7.88
C CYS A 123 -3.70 3.83 7.29
N ARG A 124 -4.61 4.08 6.39
CA ARG A 124 -4.87 5.41 5.84
C ARG A 124 -6.34 5.66 5.66
N GLY A 125 -6.71 6.91 5.67
CA GLY A 125 -8.07 7.35 5.39
C GLY A 125 -8.09 8.79 4.91
N HIS A 126 -9.23 9.22 4.38
CA HIS A 126 -9.48 10.62 4.08
C HIS A 126 -10.47 11.17 5.10
N ASP A 127 -10.19 12.36 5.58
CA ASP A 127 -11.13 13.10 6.41
C ASP A 127 -12.24 13.77 5.55
N ALA A 128 -13.18 14.43 6.21
CA ALA A 128 -14.28 15.13 5.53
C ALA A 128 -13.82 16.29 4.63
N LYS A 129 -12.59 16.79 4.82
CA LYS A 129 -11.99 17.83 3.97
C LYS A 129 -11.29 17.23 2.75
N GLY A 130 -11.10 15.91 2.75
CA GLY A 130 -10.38 15.17 1.71
C GLY A 130 -8.86 15.14 1.92
N ASP A 131 -8.36 15.56 3.10
CA ASP A 131 -6.97 15.39 3.48
C ASP A 131 -6.73 13.92 3.84
N CYS A 132 -5.55 13.41 3.49
CA CYS A 132 -5.19 12.02 3.77
C CYS A 132 -4.49 11.93 5.12
N GLN A 133 -4.93 11.02 5.98
CA GLN A 133 -4.23 10.66 7.21
C GLN A 133 -3.59 9.29 7.03
N ILE A 134 -2.34 9.14 7.48
CA ILE A 134 -1.58 7.90 7.38
C ILE A 134 -1.00 7.58 8.74
N HIS A 135 -1.16 6.34 9.19
CA HIS A 135 -0.62 5.87 10.46
C HIS A 135 0.17 4.59 10.23
N TYR A 136 1.39 4.58 10.72
CA TYR A 136 2.32 3.47 10.65
C TYR A 136 2.78 3.12 12.07
N ASP A 137 2.53 1.89 12.50
CA ASP A 137 3.00 1.34 13.77
C ASP A 137 3.83 0.09 13.49
N ALA A 138 5.06 0.05 13.94
CA ALA A 138 5.93 -1.11 13.85
C ALA A 138 6.39 -1.56 15.24
N GLN A 139 6.36 -2.86 15.49
CA GLN A 139 7.02 -3.49 16.61
C GLN A 139 8.36 -4.03 16.12
N LEU A 140 9.44 -3.58 16.72
CA LEU A 140 10.79 -3.94 16.29
C LEU A 140 11.20 -5.30 16.86
N SER A 141 11.89 -6.11 16.05
CA SER A 141 12.38 -7.43 16.46
C SER A 141 13.36 -7.36 17.65
N GLY A 142 14.16 -6.30 17.73
CA GLY A 142 15.06 -6.02 18.85
C GLY A 142 14.40 -5.43 20.10
N GLY A 143 13.08 -5.30 20.10
CA GLY A 143 12.29 -4.63 21.16
C GLY A 143 12.10 -3.14 20.88
N GLY A 144 11.02 -2.59 21.40
CA GLY A 144 10.59 -1.21 21.14
C GLY A 144 9.57 -1.09 20.02
N GLU A 145 9.11 0.13 19.83
CA GLU A 145 8.11 0.45 18.81
C GLU A 145 8.50 1.71 18.02
N LYS A 146 8.10 1.75 16.77
CA LYS A 146 8.12 2.94 15.93
C LYS A 146 6.70 3.34 15.58
N ARG A 147 6.39 4.62 15.78
CA ARG A 147 5.09 5.17 15.49
C ARG A 147 5.24 6.41 14.63
N LEU A 148 4.48 6.46 13.55
CA LEU A 148 4.43 7.59 12.64
C LEU A 148 2.99 7.90 12.27
N SER A 149 2.58 9.15 12.43
CA SER A 149 1.27 9.63 12.00
C SER A 149 1.45 10.92 11.20
N LEU A 150 0.88 10.93 10.01
CA LEU A 150 0.99 12.01 9.04
C LEU A 150 -0.40 12.48 8.61
N SER A 151 -0.52 13.78 8.44
CA SER A 151 -1.59 14.43 7.67
C SER A 151 -1.00 14.90 6.35
N VAL A 152 -1.68 14.64 5.26
CA VAL A 152 -1.29 15.07 3.90
C VAL A 152 -2.45 15.86 3.34
N ASP A 153 -2.24 17.12 3.08
CA ASP A 153 -3.26 17.98 2.46
C ASP A 153 -3.44 17.68 0.97
N ARG A 154 -4.43 18.32 0.34
CA ARG A 154 -4.74 18.11 -1.09
C ARG A 154 -3.61 18.55 -2.03
N SER A 155 -2.69 19.39 -1.58
CA SER A 155 -1.51 19.77 -2.35
C SER A 155 -0.37 18.76 -2.25
N GLY A 156 -0.52 17.72 -1.40
CA GLY A 156 0.51 16.75 -1.10
C GLY A 156 1.48 17.18 -0.01
N ALA A 157 1.29 18.34 0.63
CA ALA A 157 2.13 18.76 1.74
C ALA A 157 1.87 17.89 2.98
N MET A 158 2.95 17.35 3.55
CA MET A 158 2.91 16.44 4.69
C MET A 158 3.27 17.14 6.00
N ALA A 159 2.56 16.78 7.06
CA ALA A 159 2.87 17.22 8.41
C ALA A 159 2.72 16.06 9.40
N ARG A 160 3.59 16.01 10.42
CA ARG A 160 3.39 15.10 11.55
C ARG A 160 2.18 15.51 12.35
N MET A 161 1.41 14.54 12.79
CA MET A 161 0.24 14.76 13.62
C MET A 161 0.26 13.85 14.86
N PRO A 162 -0.48 14.21 15.94
CA PRO A 162 -0.70 13.29 17.05
C PRO A 162 -1.34 11.99 16.56
N SER A 163 -0.84 10.86 17.04
CA SER A 163 -1.41 9.56 16.69
C SER A 163 -2.74 9.38 17.41
N PRO A 164 -3.83 9.05 16.70
CA PRO A 164 -5.07 8.63 17.32
C PRO A 164 -4.88 7.36 18.15
N ASP A 165 -5.86 7.03 18.98
CA ASP A 165 -5.84 5.82 19.79
C ASP A 165 -5.83 4.56 18.93
N LEU A 166 -5.07 3.57 19.37
CA LEU A 166 -5.02 2.26 18.72
C LEU A 166 -6.25 1.45 19.13
N GLN A 167 -7.11 1.16 18.18
CA GLN A 167 -8.31 0.35 18.40
C GLN A 167 -8.10 -1.07 17.90
N GLN A 168 -8.56 -2.04 18.71
CA GLN A 168 -8.56 -3.44 18.33
C GLN A 168 -9.81 -3.74 17.49
N LEU A 169 -9.59 -4.09 16.23
CA LEU A 169 -10.67 -4.52 15.34
C LEU A 169 -10.97 -6.03 15.51
N PRO A 170 -12.15 -6.50 15.09
CA PRO A 170 -12.43 -7.92 15.03
C PRO A 170 -11.35 -8.65 14.21
N ARG A 171 -10.80 -9.72 14.73
CA ARG A 171 -9.75 -10.51 14.04
C ARG A 171 -10.21 -10.98 12.66
N GLY A 172 -9.26 -11.26 11.76
CA GLY A 172 -9.50 -11.87 10.47
C GLY A 172 -10.45 -13.08 10.59
N PRO A 173 -11.41 -13.25 9.68
CA PRO A 173 -12.47 -14.27 9.84
C PRO A 173 -11.95 -15.70 9.74
N ILE A 174 -10.92 -15.96 8.96
CA ILE A 174 -10.36 -17.29 8.71
C ILE A 174 -9.09 -17.52 9.52
N TRP A 175 -8.07 -16.71 9.28
CA TRP A 175 -6.73 -16.88 9.86
C TRP A 175 -6.57 -16.21 11.21
N ARG A 176 -7.57 -15.47 11.69
CA ARG A 176 -7.59 -14.86 13.01
C ARG A 176 -6.44 -13.89 13.28
N VAL A 177 -5.82 -13.36 12.23
CA VAL A 177 -4.77 -12.35 12.33
C VAL A 177 -5.31 -11.10 13.05
N ALA A 178 -4.55 -10.59 14.00
CA ALA A 178 -4.88 -9.33 14.68
C ALA A 178 -4.76 -8.17 13.69
N ARG A 179 -5.66 -7.20 13.81
CA ARG A 179 -5.70 -6.01 12.94
C ARG A 179 -6.06 -4.75 13.72
N PRO A 180 -5.17 -4.30 14.60
CA PRO A 180 -5.35 -3.01 15.22
C PRO A 180 -5.27 -1.88 14.19
N ALA A 181 -5.99 -0.79 14.43
CA ALA A 181 -5.94 0.40 13.58
C ALA A 181 -5.99 1.67 14.43
N ARG A 182 -5.32 2.72 13.97
CA ARG A 182 -5.42 4.05 14.58
C ARG A 182 -6.56 4.81 13.94
N LEU A 183 -7.56 5.11 14.74
CA LEU A 183 -8.78 5.74 14.28
C LEU A 183 -9.15 6.92 15.17
N PRO A 184 -9.54 8.08 14.61
CA PRO A 184 -9.92 9.26 15.38
C PRO A 184 -11.24 9.06 16.14
N HIS A 185 -12.10 8.15 15.66
CA HIS A 185 -13.39 7.79 16.24
C HIS A 185 -13.56 6.28 16.26
N PRO A 186 -14.51 5.73 17.03
CA PRO A 186 -14.75 4.30 17.03
C PRO A 186 -15.02 3.74 15.65
N ALA A 187 -14.46 2.56 15.39
CA ALA A 187 -14.75 1.84 14.17
C ALA A 187 -16.24 1.49 14.07
N GLY A 188 -16.86 1.87 12.99
CA GLY A 188 -18.18 1.42 12.60
C GLY A 188 -18.11 0.06 11.91
N ARG A 189 -18.45 0.03 10.62
CA ARG A 189 -18.37 -1.21 9.84
C ARG A 189 -16.93 -1.55 9.45
N VAL A 190 -16.54 -2.81 9.66
CA VAL A 190 -15.25 -3.36 9.21
C VAL A 190 -15.49 -4.42 8.15
N LYS A 191 -15.05 -4.16 6.93
CA LYS A 191 -15.15 -5.09 5.80
C LYS A 191 -13.77 -5.67 5.51
N THR A 192 -13.64 -6.99 5.63
CA THR A 192 -12.40 -7.69 5.27
C THR A 192 -12.26 -7.75 3.76
N LEU A 193 -11.14 -7.26 3.23
CA LEU A 193 -10.78 -7.33 1.82
C LEU A 193 -9.87 -8.51 1.53
N GLU A 194 -8.90 -8.77 2.43
CA GLU A 194 -7.95 -9.88 2.35
C GLU A 194 -7.74 -10.48 3.74
N ASP A 195 -7.60 -11.79 3.80
CA ASP A 195 -7.33 -12.54 5.02
C ASP A 195 -6.39 -13.71 4.67
N THR A 196 -5.14 -13.64 5.13
CA THR A 196 -4.08 -14.61 4.88
C THR A 196 -3.45 -15.04 6.22
N PRO A 197 -2.62 -16.07 6.28
CA PRO A 197 -2.01 -16.53 7.54
C PRO A 197 -1.18 -15.48 8.28
N PHE A 198 -0.64 -14.50 7.56
CA PHE A 198 0.31 -13.50 8.09
C PHE A 198 -0.10 -12.05 7.82
N TYR A 199 -1.16 -11.84 7.07
CA TYR A 199 -1.57 -10.51 6.62
C TYR A 199 -3.09 -10.41 6.50
N THR A 200 -3.64 -9.25 6.90
CA THR A 200 -5.06 -8.93 6.68
C THR A 200 -5.22 -7.49 6.24
N ARG A 201 -6.12 -7.26 5.29
CA ARG A 201 -6.50 -5.93 4.82
C ARG A 201 -8.00 -5.70 4.98
N SER A 202 -8.35 -4.53 5.45
CA SER A 202 -9.74 -4.17 5.71
C SER A 202 -10.05 -2.75 5.27
N GLU A 203 -11.30 -2.55 4.87
CA GLU A 203 -11.93 -1.25 4.74
C GLU A 203 -12.71 -0.96 6.02
N ILE A 204 -12.54 0.23 6.58
CA ILE A 204 -13.12 0.62 7.87
C ILE A 204 -13.93 1.90 7.65
N GLU A 205 -15.21 1.85 8.00
CA GLU A 205 -16.03 3.04 8.11
C GLU A 205 -15.84 3.61 9.53
N VAL A 206 -15.44 4.86 9.61
CA VAL A 206 -15.25 5.56 10.89
C VAL A 206 -16.48 6.43 11.11
N GLY A 207 -17.15 6.27 12.25
CA GLY A 207 -18.27 7.12 12.62
C GLY A 207 -17.79 8.55 12.89
N GLY A 208 -18.48 9.53 12.32
CA GLY A 208 -18.29 10.95 12.59
C GLY A 208 -19.49 11.50 13.36
#